data_612f94b634bce7fc2dc77db64d583a11
#
_entry.id   612f94b634bce7fc2dc77db64d583a11
#
_cell.length_a   1.000
_cell.length_b   1.000
_cell.length_c   1.000
_cell.angle_alpha   90.00
_cell.angle_beta   90.00
_cell.angle_gamma   90.00
#
_symmetry.space_group_name_H-M   'P 1'
#
loop_
_entity.id
_entity.type
_entity.pdbx_description
1 polymer ?
#
loop_
_entity_poly.entity_id
_entity_poly.type
_entity_poly.pdbx_seq_one_letter_code
_entity_poly.pdbx_strand_id
1 'polypeptide(L)'
;MKNFEAFSEQSTILTNAKIILEDQVVQGSLVIKEGNISEISDGGTSAKNIIDCNGDYLGPGLVELHTDNLERHLQPRPGAVWPRKAAILSHDSELASVGITTVFNALRVGSIISKKDSNYKKYARNVACLLYTSDAADDLFR
;
A
#
# COMPACT_ATOMS: atom_id res chain seq x y z
N MET A 1 8.28 19.98 19.95
CA MET A 1 8.14 18.52 19.98
C MET A 1 6.76 18.24 20.56
N LYS A 2 5.74 18.04 19.74
CA LYS A 2 4.42 17.62 20.21
C LYS A 2 4.36 16.10 20.08
N ASN A 3 4.03 15.46 21.18
CA ASN A 3 4.07 14.02 21.39
C ASN A 3 3.26 13.26 20.33
N PHE A 4 3.93 12.41 19.59
CA PHE A 4 3.37 11.42 18.65
C PHE A 4 2.65 10.26 19.36
N GLU A 5 2.59 10.26 20.68
CA GLU A 5 1.93 9.23 21.50
C GLU A 5 0.39 9.28 21.48
N ALA A 6 -0.22 10.31 20.88
CA ALA A 6 -1.67 10.47 20.89
C ALA A 6 -2.42 9.65 19.82
N PHE A 7 -1.75 8.99 18.88
CA PHE A 7 -2.40 8.20 17.83
C PHE A 7 -2.58 6.70 18.15
N SER A 8 -1.94 6.20 19.22
CA SER A 8 -1.96 4.76 19.56
C SER A 8 -3.22 4.28 20.27
N GLU A 9 -4.10 5.18 20.74
CA GLU A 9 -5.33 4.80 21.46
C GLU A 9 -6.63 4.98 20.64
N GLN A 10 -6.56 5.44 19.40
CA GLN A 10 -7.77 5.65 18.60
C GLN A 10 -8.14 4.41 17.79
N SER A 11 -9.21 3.74 18.21
CA SER A 11 -9.88 2.76 17.35
C SER A 11 -10.58 3.47 16.19
N THR A 12 -10.40 3.00 14.97
CA THR A 12 -11.17 3.38 13.80
C THR A 12 -12.28 2.36 13.59
N ILE A 13 -13.50 2.83 13.38
CA ILE A 13 -14.65 1.96 13.13
C ILE A 13 -15.20 2.23 11.74
N LEU A 14 -15.21 1.18 10.92
CA LEU A 14 -15.86 1.17 9.62
C LEU A 14 -17.25 0.57 9.83
N THR A 15 -18.31 1.34 9.61
CA THR A 15 -19.70 0.89 9.84
C THR A 15 -20.49 0.87 8.54
N ASN A 16 -21.66 0.23 8.56
CA ASN A 16 -22.54 0.12 7.41
C ASN A 16 -21.83 -0.46 6.18
N ALA A 17 -21.01 -1.49 6.40
CA ALA A 17 -20.23 -2.16 5.39
C ALA A 17 -20.76 -3.56 5.08
N LYS A 18 -20.62 -4.00 3.83
CA LYS A 18 -20.73 -5.41 3.43
C LYS A 18 -19.35 -6.06 3.55
N ILE A 19 -19.08 -6.62 4.71
CA ILE A 19 -17.77 -7.19 5.05
C ILE A 19 -17.62 -8.56 4.39
N ILE A 20 -16.62 -8.69 3.53
CA ILE A 20 -16.31 -9.92 2.81
C ILE A 20 -15.43 -10.80 3.72
N LEU A 21 -15.98 -11.93 4.16
CA LEU A 21 -15.26 -12.98 4.88
C LEU A 21 -14.97 -14.14 3.93
N GLU A 22 -14.26 -15.15 4.42
CA GLU A 22 -13.84 -16.31 3.62
C GLU A 22 -15.01 -17.05 2.98
N ASP A 23 -16.12 -17.21 3.71
CA ASP A 23 -17.26 -18.03 3.34
C ASP A 23 -18.59 -17.26 3.22
N GLN A 24 -18.62 -15.99 3.60
CA GLN A 24 -19.84 -15.18 3.65
C GLN A 24 -19.58 -13.70 3.53
N VAL A 25 -20.65 -12.94 3.28
CA VAL A 25 -20.67 -11.48 3.38
C VAL A 25 -21.59 -11.08 4.53
N VAL A 26 -21.05 -10.32 5.47
CA VAL A 26 -21.79 -9.86 6.65
C VAL A 26 -22.04 -8.35 6.55
N GLN A 27 -23.27 -7.91 6.74
CA GLN A 27 -23.59 -6.50 6.85
C GLN A 27 -23.32 -6.05 8.30
N GLY A 28 -22.34 -5.14 8.50
CA GLY A 28 -21.98 -4.80 9.86
C GLY A 28 -20.91 -3.72 9.98
N SER A 29 -20.16 -3.84 11.05
CA SER A 29 -19.08 -2.92 11.43
C SER A 29 -17.78 -3.68 11.69
N LEU A 30 -16.65 -3.05 11.34
CA LEU A 30 -15.31 -3.55 11.58
C LEU A 30 -14.55 -2.54 12.43
N VAL A 31 -13.94 -3.00 13.51
CA VAL A 31 -13.15 -2.19 14.44
C VAL A 31 -11.68 -2.46 14.22
N ILE A 32 -10.92 -1.39 13.92
CA ILE A 32 -9.45 -1.42 13.83
C ILE A 32 -8.90 -0.76 15.09
N LYS A 33 -8.03 -1.49 15.78
CA LYS A 33 -7.31 -1.01 16.96
C LYS A 33 -5.83 -1.34 16.83
N GLU A 34 -4.97 -0.35 17.00
CA GLU A 34 -3.51 -0.52 16.90
C GLU A 34 -3.06 -1.20 15.59
N GLY A 35 -3.70 -0.82 14.47
CA GLY A 35 -3.39 -1.39 13.15
C GLY A 35 -3.90 -2.80 12.90
N ASN A 36 -4.66 -3.39 13.84
CA ASN A 36 -5.22 -4.74 13.74
C ASN A 36 -6.75 -4.71 13.74
N ILE A 37 -7.36 -5.66 13.04
CA ILE A 37 -8.80 -5.92 13.15
C ILE A 37 -9.04 -6.52 14.54
N SER A 38 -9.75 -5.80 15.39
CA SER A 38 -10.05 -6.24 16.76
C SER A 38 -11.44 -6.85 16.90
N GLU A 39 -12.39 -6.44 16.05
CA GLU A 39 -13.77 -6.92 16.11
C GLU A 39 -14.46 -6.79 14.76
N ILE A 40 -15.33 -7.76 14.45
CA ILE A 40 -16.32 -7.69 13.38
C ILE A 40 -17.67 -7.99 14.03
N SER A 41 -18.64 -7.09 13.88
CA SER A 41 -19.96 -7.22 14.51
C SER A 41 -21.08 -6.98 13.51
N ASP A 42 -22.18 -7.68 13.69
CA ASP A 42 -23.42 -7.45 12.95
C ASP A 42 -24.07 -6.16 13.45
N GLY A 43 -24.40 -5.27 12.52
CA GLY A 43 -25.11 -4.04 12.83
C GLY A 43 -24.23 -2.80 12.95
N GLY A 44 -24.87 -1.68 13.26
CA GLY A 44 -24.22 -0.38 13.38
C GLY A 44 -23.70 -0.11 14.78
N THR A 45 -22.75 0.80 14.90
CA THR A 45 -22.24 1.29 16.18
C THR A 45 -22.31 2.81 16.25
N SER A 46 -22.41 3.36 17.46
CA SER A 46 -22.49 4.80 17.72
C SER A 46 -21.25 5.31 18.47
N ALA A 47 -20.07 5.12 17.95
CA ALA A 47 -18.82 5.60 18.55
C ALA A 47 -18.33 6.93 17.92
N LYS A 48 -17.28 7.55 18.50
CA LYS A 48 -16.84 8.89 18.07
C LYS A 48 -15.97 8.94 16.81
N ASN A 49 -15.37 7.85 16.38
CA ASN A 49 -14.49 7.80 15.19
C ASN A 49 -15.04 6.78 14.20
N ILE A 50 -16.13 7.15 13.55
CA ILE A 50 -16.86 6.29 12.63
C ILE A 50 -16.64 6.76 11.19
N ILE A 51 -16.35 5.82 10.30
CA ILE A 51 -16.41 5.99 8.85
C ILE A 51 -17.60 5.17 8.36
N ASP A 52 -18.61 5.85 7.82
CA ASP A 52 -19.75 5.19 7.19
C ASP A 52 -19.35 4.72 5.78
N CYS A 53 -19.42 3.42 5.55
CA CYS A 53 -19.14 2.82 4.27
C CYS A 53 -20.33 2.84 3.30
N ASN A 54 -21.46 3.45 3.68
CA ASN A 54 -22.64 3.62 2.83
C ASN A 54 -23.18 2.32 2.19
N GLY A 55 -22.96 1.19 2.82
CA GLY A 55 -23.35 -0.12 2.30
C GLY A 55 -22.40 -0.68 1.22
N ASP A 56 -21.24 -0.07 1.04
CA ASP A 56 -20.21 -0.58 0.14
C ASP A 56 -19.54 -1.86 0.65
N TYR A 57 -18.87 -2.56 -0.24
CA TYR A 57 -18.13 -3.75 0.12
C TYR A 57 -16.81 -3.40 0.80
N LEU A 58 -16.52 -4.07 1.89
CA LEU A 58 -15.26 -4.00 2.63
C LEU A 58 -14.60 -5.37 2.62
N GLY A 59 -13.47 -5.47 1.96
CA GLY A 59 -12.70 -6.72 1.88
C GLY A 59 -11.23 -6.50 2.20
N PRO A 60 -10.46 -7.59 2.33
CA PRO A 60 -9.01 -7.50 2.44
C PRO A 60 -8.43 -6.85 1.17
N GLY A 61 -7.34 -6.11 1.33
CA GLY A 61 -6.60 -5.58 0.21
C GLY A 61 -6.05 -6.68 -0.70
N LEU A 62 -5.95 -6.39 -1.98
CA LEU A 62 -5.43 -7.33 -2.95
C LEU A 62 -3.93 -7.56 -2.76
N VAL A 63 -3.49 -8.79 -3.06
CA VAL A 63 -2.08 -9.18 -3.03
C VAL A 63 -1.62 -9.42 -4.46
N GLU A 64 -0.70 -8.59 -4.94
CA GLU A 64 -0.01 -8.80 -6.23
C GLU A 64 1.21 -9.69 -6.01
N LEU A 65 1.14 -10.91 -6.50
CA LEU A 65 2.15 -11.94 -6.23
C LEU A 65 3.43 -11.78 -7.08
N HIS A 66 3.36 -11.05 -8.19
CA HIS A 66 4.51 -10.84 -9.06
C HIS A 66 4.27 -9.68 -10.01
N THR A 67 5.00 -8.60 -9.84
CA THR A 67 4.97 -7.47 -10.79
C THR A 67 6.36 -6.98 -11.13
N ASP A 68 6.59 -6.64 -12.39
CA ASP A 68 7.75 -5.90 -12.90
C ASP A 68 7.37 -4.47 -13.33
N ASN A 69 6.18 -4.01 -12.99
CA ASN A 69 5.65 -2.71 -13.40
C ASN A 69 6.47 -1.52 -12.90
N LEU A 70 7.24 -1.66 -11.82
CA LEU A 70 8.14 -0.62 -11.34
C LEU A 70 9.11 -0.15 -12.44
N GLU A 71 9.52 -1.06 -13.33
CA GLU A 71 10.40 -0.72 -14.45
C GLU A 71 9.78 0.30 -15.42
N ARG A 72 8.46 0.27 -15.61
CA ARG A 72 7.74 1.28 -16.42
C ARG A 72 7.81 2.67 -15.82
N HIS A 73 7.81 2.76 -14.50
CA HIS A 73 7.93 4.03 -13.80
C HIS A 73 9.37 4.52 -13.78
N LEU A 74 10.33 3.61 -13.69
CA LEU A 74 11.76 3.95 -13.75
C LEU A 74 12.20 4.37 -15.15
N GLN A 75 11.66 3.72 -16.17
CA GLN A 75 12.00 3.94 -17.57
C GLN A 75 10.73 4.01 -18.43
N PRO A 76 9.96 5.12 -18.34
CA PRO A 76 8.65 5.24 -18.97
C PRO A 76 8.70 5.23 -20.51
N ARG A 77 9.88 5.48 -21.07
CA ARG A 77 10.11 5.41 -22.52
C ARG A 77 11.62 5.22 -22.81
N PRO A 78 12.00 4.75 -24.00
CA PRO A 78 13.40 4.60 -24.38
C PRO A 78 14.20 5.88 -24.16
N GLY A 79 15.34 5.76 -23.47
CA GLY A 79 16.24 6.87 -23.19
C GLY A 79 15.83 7.81 -22.07
N ALA A 80 14.64 7.65 -21.47
CA ALA A 80 14.21 8.43 -20.33
C ALA A 80 14.33 7.61 -19.04
N VAL A 81 15.08 8.13 -18.07
CA VAL A 81 15.20 7.53 -16.73
C VAL A 81 14.67 8.51 -15.71
N TRP A 82 13.69 8.10 -14.93
CA TRP A 82 13.12 8.93 -13.89
C TRP A 82 13.86 8.78 -12.56
N PRO A 83 13.79 9.79 -11.68
CA PRO A 83 14.30 9.68 -10.33
C PRO A 83 13.63 8.48 -9.61
N ARG A 84 14.44 7.62 -9.00
CA ARG A 84 13.98 6.35 -8.42
C ARG A 84 12.86 6.53 -7.38
N LYS A 85 13.01 7.51 -6.47
CA LYS A 85 11.98 7.79 -5.47
C LYS A 85 10.65 8.16 -6.11
N ALA A 86 10.65 9.05 -7.09
CA ALA A 86 9.44 9.43 -7.81
C ALA A 86 8.79 8.25 -8.55
N ALA A 87 9.61 7.37 -9.15
CA ALA A 87 9.13 6.18 -9.82
C ALA A 87 8.46 5.20 -8.84
N ILE A 88 9.06 4.98 -7.66
CA ILE A 88 8.50 4.12 -6.62
C ILE A 88 7.18 4.68 -6.09
N LEU A 89 7.12 5.96 -5.75
CA LEU A 89 5.90 6.61 -5.29
C LEU A 89 4.78 6.55 -6.34
N SER A 90 5.12 6.73 -7.62
CA SER A 90 4.17 6.62 -8.72
C SER A 90 3.64 5.21 -8.90
N HIS A 91 4.51 4.20 -8.80
CA HIS A 91 4.13 2.79 -8.83
C HIS A 91 3.22 2.42 -7.66
N ASP A 92 3.59 2.84 -6.46
CA ASP A 92 2.82 2.59 -5.24
C ASP A 92 1.43 3.23 -5.29
N SER A 93 1.35 4.47 -5.78
CA SER A 93 0.06 5.14 -6.00
C SER A 93 -0.82 4.42 -7.03
N GLU A 94 -0.24 3.87 -8.10
CA GLU A 94 -0.97 3.05 -9.07
C GLU A 94 -1.54 1.79 -8.41
N LEU A 95 -0.74 1.07 -7.63
CA LEU A 95 -1.18 -0.12 -6.91
C LEU A 95 -2.29 0.20 -5.90
N ALA A 96 -2.12 1.24 -5.10
CA ALA A 96 -3.10 1.67 -4.12
C ALA A 96 -4.44 2.07 -4.77
N SER A 97 -4.40 2.71 -5.94
CA SER A 97 -5.59 3.15 -6.67
C SER A 97 -6.51 2.01 -7.13
N VAL A 98 -5.97 0.80 -7.22
CA VAL A 98 -6.73 -0.41 -7.59
C VAL A 98 -6.92 -1.38 -6.43
N GLY A 99 -6.60 -0.95 -5.19
CA GLY A 99 -6.83 -1.73 -3.98
C GLY A 99 -5.76 -2.79 -3.67
N ILE A 100 -4.60 -2.73 -4.32
CA ILE A 100 -3.47 -3.59 -4.00
C ILE A 100 -2.74 -3.01 -2.77
N THR A 101 -2.70 -3.78 -1.69
CA THR A 101 -2.07 -3.38 -0.42
C THR A 101 -0.79 -4.15 -0.10
N THR A 102 -0.53 -5.22 -0.84
CA THR A 102 0.69 -6.02 -0.70
C THR A 102 1.19 -6.39 -2.08
N VAL A 103 2.50 -6.20 -2.31
CA VAL A 103 3.09 -6.44 -3.63
C VAL A 103 4.45 -7.12 -3.54
N PHE A 104 4.66 -8.11 -4.40
CA PHE A 104 5.95 -8.75 -4.61
C PHE A 104 6.58 -8.23 -5.90
N ASN A 105 7.47 -7.24 -5.77
CA ASN A 105 8.17 -6.64 -6.88
C ASN A 105 9.29 -7.55 -7.41
N ALA A 106 9.22 -7.91 -8.68
CA ALA A 106 10.27 -8.60 -9.41
C ALA A 106 11.23 -7.56 -10.04
N LEU A 107 12.30 -7.24 -9.32
CA LEU A 107 13.29 -6.29 -9.82
C LEU A 107 14.14 -6.91 -10.92
N ARG A 108 14.26 -6.24 -12.05
CA ARG A 108 15.18 -6.65 -13.13
C ARG A 108 16.62 -6.40 -12.75
N VAL A 109 17.29 -7.44 -12.32
CA VAL A 109 18.72 -7.43 -12.05
C VAL A 109 19.45 -7.85 -13.32
N GLY A 110 20.28 -6.96 -13.87
CA GLY A 110 21.04 -7.25 -15.10
C GLY A 110 20.30 -6.92 -16.38
N SER A 111 19.15 -6.28 -16.33
CA SER A 111 18.51 -5.73 -17.51
C SER A 111 19.30 -4.57 -18.09
N ILE A 112 19.47 -4.64 -19.36
CA ILE A 112 20.34 -3.85 -20.20
C ILE A 112 19.69 -2.51 -20.48
N ILE A 113 19.95 -1.54 -19.63
CA ILE A 113 19.65 -0.15 -19.97
C ILE A 113 20.75 0.41 -20.89
N SER A 114 21.97 -0.05 -20.77
CA SER A 114 23.04 0.11 -21.77
C SER A 114 24.13 -0.93 -21.56
N LYS A 115 24.78 -1.35 -22.64
CA LYS A 115 25.95 -2.24 -22.59
C LYS A 115 27.13 -1.68 -21.79
N LYS A 116 27.05 -0.42 -21.33
CA LYS A 116 28.08 0.27 -20.56
C LYS A 116 27.84 0.25 -19.06
N ASP A 117 26.67 -0.19 -18.60
CA ASP A 117 26.36 -0.13 -17.19
C ASP A 117 26.71 -1.44 -16.48
N SER A 118 28.01 -1.58 -16.12
CA SER A 118 28.52 -2.67 -15.29
C SER A 118 28.01 -2.61 -13.84
N ASN A 119 27.18 -1.63 -13.47
CA ASN A 119 26.73 -1.33 -12.12
C ASN A 119 25.32 -1.83 -11.77
N TYR A 120 24.82 -2.85 -12.47
CA TYR A 120 23.48 -3.40 -12.20
C TYR A 120 23.29 -3.86 -10.74
N LYS A 121 24.35 -4.37 -10.09
CA LYS A 121 24.30 -4.74 -8.66
C LYS A 121 24.05 -3.55 -7.75
N LYS A 122 24.68 -2.41 -8.07
CA LYS A 122 24.46 -1.15 -7.35
C LYS A 122 23.06 -0.60 -7.58
N TYR A 123 22.58 -0.67 -8.82
CA TYR A 123 21.22 -0.28 -9.18
C TYR A 123 20.19 -1.13 -8.42
N ALA A 124 20.27 -2.45 -8.50
CA ALA A 124 19.34 -3.36 -7.83
C ALA A 124 19.33 -3.16 -6.31
N ARG A 125 20.52 -3.01 -5.70
CA ARG A 125 20.63 -2.74 -4.26
C ARG A 125 19.98 -1.40 -3.88
N ASN A 126 20.20 -0.34 -4.66
CA ASN A 126 19.63 0.96 -4.38
C ASN A 126 18.11 0.97 -4.53
N VAL A 127 17.56 0.27 -5.53
CA VAL A 127 16.11 0.17 -5.69
C VAL A 127 15.50 -0.67 -4.57
N ALA A 128 16.11 -1.80 -4.23
CA ALA A 128 15.66 -2.61 -3.11
C ALA A 128 15.68 -1.84 -1.77
N CYS A 129 16.75 -1.09 -1.50
CA CYS A 129 16.79 -0.24 -0.30
C CYS A 129 15.67 0.80 -0.29
N LEU A 130 15.40 1.46 -1.41
CA LEU A 130 14.33 2.45 -1.50
C LEU A 130 12.95 1.83 -1.31
N LEU A 131 12.68 0.67 -1.89
CA LEU A 131 11.44 -0.08 -1.67
C LEU A 131 11.25 -0.48 -0.20
N TYR A 132 12.35 -0.83 0.47
CA TYR A 132 12.32 -1.24 1.89
C TYR A 132 12.19 -0.07 2.87
N THR A 133 12.56 1.14 2.45
CA THR A 133 12.57 2.34 3.31
C THR A 133 11.49 3.35 2.94
N SER A 134 10.85 3.22 1.77
CA SER A 134 9.72 4.05 1.40
C SER A 134 8.43 3.35 1.81
N ASP A 135 8.00 3.62 3.03
CA ASP A 135 6.59 3.53 3.31
C ASP A 135 5.96 4.79 2.72
N ALA A 136 5.26 4.65 1.58
CA ALA A 136 4.66 5.79 0.89
C ALA A 136 3.64 6.53 1.75
N ALA A 137 3.03 5.85 2.71
CA ALA A 137 2.13 6.46 3.69
C ALA A 137 2.88 7.37 4.67
N ASP A 138 4.08 7.00 5.11
CA ASP A 138 4.89 7.81 6.04
C ASP A 138 5.48 9.07 5.39
N ASP A 139 5.79 9.03 4.09
CA ASP A 139 6.40 10.16 3.39
C ASP A 139 5.38 11.25 2.95
N LEU A 140 4.08 10.93 2.94
CA LEU A 140 3.00 11.90 2.65
C LEU A 140 2.65 12.79 3.84
N PHE A 141 3.11 12.45 5.06
CA PHE A 141 2.82 13.18 6.30
C PHE A 141 4.06 13.82 6.94
N ARG A 142 5.17 13.86 6.25
CA ARG A 142 6.39 14.61 6.65
C ARG A 142 6.57 15.86 5.74
#